data_6e39a4912cde97c2ef2b65c5032cca10
#
_entry.id   6e39a4912cde97c2ef2b65c5032cca10
#
_cell.length_a   1.000
_cell.length_b   1.000
_cell.length_c   1.000
_cell.angle_alpha   90.00
_cell.angle_beta   90.00
_cell.angle_gamma   90.00
#
_symmetry.space_group_name_H-M   'P 1'
#
loop_
_entity.id
_entity.type
_entity.pdbx_description
1 polymer ?
#
loop_
_entity_poly.entity_id
_entity_poly.type
_entity_poly.pdbx_seq_one_letter_code
_entity_poly.pdbx_strand_id
1 'polypeptide(L)'
;MNVTAKSEHSSLTNQDVNWFLFDETLWVTKYKEYMQIDDSIAYSMGSFNWLYESNDTVLFHKKDARFETAVIGLSARIKLGFADKYINYICKGKMGNLYYAENKNIDFVFSPAFIYDENQDLLLSFHDNFSHKKDYVLFITEDFGFVIIDHQLKGWVLQRASRHVCVHRKRNMGIAPHMIARYLSALDVWEEKEDMTELESLLAACKQEGGVFYEALKECMMNLI
;
A
#
# COMPACT_ATOMS: atom_id res chain seq x y z
N MET A 1 7.09 14.78 -5.43
CA MET A 1 5.85 15.52 -5.09
C MET A 1 6.11 16.33 -3.84
N ASN A 2 6.02 17.65 -3.91
CA ASN A 2 6.25 18.54 -2.76
C ASN A 2 4.98 18.61 -1.90
N VAL A 3 5.15 18.45 -0.59
CA VAL A 3 4.03 18.37 0.36
C VAL A 3 4.34 19.12 1.65
N THR A 4 3.29 19.47 2.38
CA THR A 4 3.38 20.00 3.74
C THR A 4 2.49 19.16 4.66
N ALA A 5 2.89 19.01 5.92
CA ALA A 5 2.12 18.32 6.93
C ALA A 5 1.55 19.29 7.96
N LYS A 6 0.33 19.03 8.41
CA LYS A 6 -0.28 19.76 9.53
C LYS A 6 -0.81 18.78 10.57
N SER A 7 -0.71 19.15 11.85
CA SER A 7 -1.22 18.36 12.98
C SER A 7 -2.74 18.50 13.11
N GLU A 8 -3.46 18.08 12.09
CA GLU A 8 -4.92 18.05 12.05
C GLU A 8 -5.38 16.63 11.90
N HIS A 9 -6.55 16.27 12.42
CA HIS A 9 -7.08 14.92 12.22
C HIS A 9 -7.42 14.68 10.77
N SER A 10 -6.96 13.57 10.24
CA SER A 10 -7.40 13.07 8.93
C SER A 10 -8.87 12.68 9.01
N SER A 11 -9.57 12.82 7.89
CA SER A 11 -10.92 12.28 7.74
C SER A 11 -10.92 10.80 7.36
N LEU A 12 -9.75 10.23 7.06
CA LEU A 12 -9.56 8.81 6.77
C LEU A 12 -9.33 8.02 8.06
N THR A 13 -9.77 6.79 8.04
CA THR A 13 -9.63 5.83 9.14
C THR A 13 -8.93 4.56 8.65
N ASN A 14 -8.59 3.65 9.53
CA ASN A 14 -8.05 2.34 9.13
C ASN A 14 -9.01 1.53 8.26
N GLN A 15 -10.29 1.84 8.25
CA GLN A 15 -11.28 1.20 7.38
C GLN A 15 -11.16 1.66 5.91
N ASP A 16 -10.50 2.78 5.68
CA ASP A 16 -10.29 3.35 4.36
C ASP A 16 -8.95 2.91 3.75
N VAL A 17 -8.18 2.06 4.46
CA VAL A 17 -6.93 1.46 3.98
C VAL A 17 -7.19 0.01 3.61
N ASN A 18 -6.98 -0.36 2.35
CA ASN A 18 -7.26 -1.70 1.82
C ASN A 18 -6.10 -2.18 0.97
N TRP A 19 -5.50 -3.31 1.34
CA TRP A 19 -4.48 -3.98 0.57
C TRP A 19 -5.12 -5.12 -0.23
N PHE A 20 -5.31 -4.90 -1.51
CA PHE A 20 -5.78 -5.93 -2.45
C PHE A 20 -4.60 -6.79 -2.88
N LEU A 21 -4.33 -7.83 -2.07
CA LEU A 21 -3.13 -8.65 -2.17
C LEU A 21 -3.00 -9.31 -3.56
N PHE A 22 -4.10 -9.85 -4.09
CA PHE A 22 -4.12 -10.54 -5.39
C PHE A 22 -4.24 -9.60 -6.59
N ASP A 23 -4.68 -8.36 -6.38
CA ASP A 23 -4.74 -7.31 -7.40
C ASP A 23 -3.47 -6.43 -7.37
N GLU A 24 -2.53 -6.73 -6.47
CA GLU A 24 -1.28 -6.01 -6.29
C GLU A 24 -1.47 -4.49 -6.16
N THR A 25 -2.48 -4.07 -5.39
CA THR A 25 -2.76 -2.66 -5.17
C THR A 25 -3.02 -2.34 -3.70
N LEU A 26 -2.62 -1.14 -3.29
CA LEU A 26 -2.93 -0.57 -1.98
C LEU A 26 -3.79 0.68 -2.16
N TRP A 27 -4.97 0.66 -1.58
CA TRP A 27 -5.90 1.78 -1.62
C TRP A 27 -5.99 2.47 -0.26
N VAL A 28 -5.84 3.78 -0.27
CA VAL A 28 -6.00 4.65 0.89
C VAL A 28 -7.03 5.71 0.54
N THR A 29 -8.32 5.37 0.70
CA THR A 29 -9.41 6.17 0.18
C THR A 29 -10.75 5.79 0.81
N LYS A 30 -11.67 6.74 0.87
CA LYS A 30 -13.09 6.51 1.21
C LYS A 30 -13.89 5.86 0.08
N TYR A 31 -13.39 5.96 -1.14
CA TYR A 31 -14.05 5.42 -2.31
C TYR A 31 -13.97 3.90 -2.32
N LYS A 32 -15.01 3.24 -2.82
CA LYS A 32 -15.10 1.77 -2.86
C LYS A 32 -14.91 1.22 -4.27
N GLU A 33 -14.99 2.07 -5.28
CA GLU A 33 -14.92 1.70 -6.69
C GLU A 33 -14.08 2.71 -7.47
N TYR A 34 -13.43 2.24 -8.55
CA TYR A 34 -12.63 3.08 -9.43
C TYR A 34 -13.44 4.25 -10.02
N MET A 35 -14.68 4.03 -10.42
CA MET A 35 -15.55 5.09 -10.98
C MET A 35 -15.70 6.28 -10.04
N GLN A 36 -15.76 6.03 -8.72
CA GLN A 36 -15.87 7.11 -7.73
C GLN A 36 -14.58 7.93 -7.65
N ILE A 37 -13.42 7.28 -7.85
CA ILE A 37 -12.13 7.97 -7.91
C ILE A 37 -12.06 8.80 -9.18
N ASP A 38 -12.47 8.25 -10.33
CA ASP A 38 -12.52 8.96 -11.60
C ASP A 38 -13.40 10.22 -11.52
N ASP A 39 -14.58 10.12 -10.93
CA ASP A 39 -15.45 11.25 -10.70
C ASP A 39 -14.80 12.33 -9.82
N SER A 40 -13.95 11.91 -8.86
CA SER A 40 -13.25 12.83 -7.96
C SER A 40 -12.12 13.61 -8.65
N ILE A 41 -11.54 13.11 -9.74
CA ILE A 41 -10.44 13.76 -10.47
C ILE A 41 -10.79 15.20 -10.90
N ALA A 42 -12.02 15.44 -11.28
CA ALA A 42 -12.49 16.78 -11.68
C ALA A 42 -12.28 17.83 -10.57
N TYR A 43 -12.33 17.41 -9.31
CA TYR A 43 -12.20 18.26 -8.12
C TYR A 43 -10.87 18.11 -7.39
N SER A 44 -9.97 17.32 -7.95
CA SER A 44 -8.69 16.95 -7.34
C SER A 44 -7.52 17.44 -8.19
N MET A 45 -6.35 17.53 -7.57
CA MET A 45 -5.04 17.78 -8.18
C MET A 45 -4.03 16.76 -7.63
N GLY A 46 -2.91 16.57 -8.31
CA GLY A 46 -1.88 15.62 -7.90
C GLY A 46 -1.48 14.71 -9.04
N SER A 47 -1.36 13.41 -8.79
CA SER A 47 -1.06 12.37 -9.77
C SER A 47 -2.27 11.47 -9.98
N PHE A 48 -2.66 11.22 -11.24
CA PHE A 48 -3.83 10.39 -11.55
C PHE A 48 -3.72 9.62 -12.88
N ASN A 49 -2.50 9.31 -13.30
CA ASN A 49 -2.26 8.73 -14.63
C ASN A 49 -2.33 7.19 -14.66
N TRP A 50 -3.00 6.61 -13.69
CA TRP A 50 -3.05 5.15 -13.47
C TRP A 50 -3.73 4.36 -14.60
N LEU A 51 -4.58 4.99 -15.42
CA LEU A 51 -5.30 4.30 -16.51
C LEU A 51 -4.43 3.99 -17.73
N TYR A 52 -3.35 4.73 -17.93
CA TYR A 52 -2.55 4.66 -19.17
C TYR A 52 -1.07 4.38 -18.93
N GLU A 53 -0.59 4.61 -17.71
CA GLU A 53 0.79 4.43 -17.32
C GLU A 53 0.83 3.82 -15.93
N SER A 54 1.91 3.13 -15.58
CA SER A 54 2.15 2.52 -14.27
C SER A 54 2.40 3.55 -13.16
N ASN A 55 1.69 4.68 -13.19
CA ASN A 55 1.82 5.75 -12.23
C ASN A 55 0.87 5.55 -11.04
N ASP A 56 1.33 5.93 -9.87
CA ASP A 56 0.50 5.92 -8.68
C ASP A 56 -0.48 7.09 -8.70
N THR A 57 -1.71 6.83 -8.27
CA THR A 57 -2.70 7.88 -8.05
C THR A 57 -2.53 8.45 -6.65
N VAL A 58 -2.26 9.75 -6.56
CA VAL A 58 -2.20 10.49 -5.29
C VAL A 58 -2.92 11.82 -5.47
N LEU A 59 -4.13 11.91 -4.93
CA LEU A 59 -5.04 13.03 -5.11
C LEU A 59 -5.17 13.90 -3.89
N PHE A 60 -5.23 15.20 -4.15
CA PHE A 60 -5.47 16.26 -3.18
C PHE A 60 -6.65 17.10 -3.65
N HIS A 61 -7.51 17.48 -2.75
CA HIS A 61 -8.68 18.28 -3.05
C HIS A 61 -8.30 19.69 -3.51
N LYS A 62 -8.82 20.17 -4.66
CA LYS A 62 -8.47 21.49 -5.25
C LYS A 62 -8.76 22.66 -4.33
N LYS A 63 -9.79 22.59 -3.49
CA LYS A 63 -10.24 23.70 -2.65
C LYS A 63 -9.26 24.05 -1.52
N ASP A 64 -8.68 23.03 -0.87
CA ASP A 64 -7.88 23.19 0.34
C ASP A 64 -6.53 22.47 0.29
N ALA A 65 -6.21 21.87 -0.86
CA ALA A 65 -5.00 21.10 -1.11
C ALA A 65 -4.78 19.90 -0.18
N ARG A 66 -5.80 19.47 0.57
CA ARG A 66 -5.73 18.35 1.52
C ARG A 66 -5.73 17.02 0.80
N PHE A 67 -4.93 16.07 1.31
CA PHE A 67 -4.90 14.69 0.84
C PHE A 67 -6.30 14.04 0.90
N GLU A 68 -6.65 13.34 -0.14
CA GLU A 68 -7.95 12.70 -0.32
C GLU A 68 -7.83 11.20 -0.60
N THR A 69 -6.95 10.83 -1.53
CA THR A 69 -6.91 9.47 -2.07
C THR A 69 -5.48 9.09 -2.47
N ALA A 70 -5.09 7.85 -2.20
CA ALA A 70 -3.99 7.19 -2.89
C ALA A 70 -4.43 5.79 -3.38
N VAL A 71 -4.05 5.48 -4.63
CA VAL A 71 -4.08 4.13 -5.19
C VAL A 71 -2.67 3.83 -5.66
N ILE A 72 -2.03 2.86 -5.04
CA ILE A 72 -0.61 2.56 -5.21
C ILE A 72 -0.51 1.18 -5.86
N GLY A 73 0.12 1.12 -7.03
CA GLY A 73 0.45 -0.14 -7.69
C GLY A 73 1.61 -0.83 -6.97
N LEU A 74 1.45 -2.12 -6.71
CA LEU A 74 2.47 -2.97 -6.07
C LEU A 74 3.06 -3.95 -7.08
N SER A 75 2.99 -3.61 -8.37
CA SER A 75 3.43 -4.43 -9.51
C SER A 75 4.92 -4.77 -9.54
N ALA A 76 5.72 -4.10 -8.72
CA ALA A 76 7.08 -4.54 -8.46
C ALA A 76 7.07 -5.58 -7.34
N ARG A 77 7.93 -6.60 -7.44
CA ARG A 77 8.04 -7.67 -6.43
C ARG A 77 8.12 -7.12 -5.01
N ILE A 78 7.18 -7.53 -4.17
CA ILE A 78 7.26 -7.29 -2.74
C ILE A 78 8.32 -8.26 -2.19
N LYS A 79 9.45 -7.73 -1.76
CA LYS A 79 10.52 -8.53 -1.16
C LYS A 79 10.19 -8.83 0.30
N LEU A 80 10.38 -10.08 0.70
CA LEU A 80 10.42 -10.41 2.12
C LEU A 80 11.71 -9.86 2.73
N GLY A 81 11.60 -9.21 3.89
CA GLY A 81 12.78 -8.58 4.51
C GLY A 81 12.50 -8.03 5.90
N PHE A 82 13.54 -7.49 6.52
CA PHE A 82 13.46 -6.90 7.85
C PHE A 82 13.37 -5.39 7.76
N ALA A 83 12.40 -4.83 8.46
CA ALA A 83 12.16 -3.39 8.54
C ALA A 83 12.89 -2.69 9.71
N ASP A 84 13.76 -3.38 10.45
CA ASP A 84 14.39 -2.91 11.69
C ASP A 84 15.03 -1.52 11.57
N LYS A 85 15.69 -1.26 10.44
CA LYS A 85 16.33 0.05 10.18
C LYS A 85 15.31 1.21 10.11
N TYR A 86 14.03 0.92 9.86
CA TYR A 86 12.97 1.91 9.71
C TYR A 86 12.09 2.06 10.95
N ILE A 87 12.09 1.09 11.87
CA ILE A 87 11.21 1.05 13.05
C ILE A 87 11.34 2.32 13.88
N ASN A 88 12.56 2.81 14.10
CA ASN A 88 12.78 4.04 14.88
C ASN A 88 12.11 5.28 14.26
N TYR A 89 12.00 5.35 12.94
CA TYR A 89 11.32 6.45 12.25
C TYR A 89 9.80 6.27 12.30
N ILE A 90 9.34 5.04 12.13
CA ILE A 90 7.92 4.68 12.22
C ILE A 90 7.40 4.99 13.63
N CYS A 91 8.09 4.56 14.68
CA CYS A 91 7.71 4.81 16.08
C CYS A 91 7.70 6.30 16.45
N LYS A 92 8.47 7.13 15.76
CA LYS A 92 8.50 8.60 15.95
C LYS A 92 7.54 9.34 15.04
N GLY A 93 6.78 8.61 14.21
CA GLY A 93 5.79 9.18 13.31
C GLY A 93 4.73 10.00 14.07
N LYS A 94 4.17 10.95 13.36
CA LYS A 94 3.14 11.87 13.90
C LYS A 94 1.86 11.71 13.13
N MET A 95 0.74 11.78 13.82
CA MET A 95 -0.58 11.87 13.18
C MET A 95 -0.80 13.25 12.57
N GLY A 96 -1.44 13.30 11.41
CA GLY A 96 -1.77 14.56 10.77
C GLY A 96 -2.39 14.42 9.39
N ASN A 97 -2.53 15.53 8.69
CA ASN A 97 -2.93 15.57 7.30
C ASN A 97 -1.80 16.02 6.39
N LEU A 98 -1.82 15.50 5.18
CA LEU A 98 -0.91 15.87 4.11
C LEU A 98 -1.58 16.91 3.21
N TYR A 99 -0.81 17.91 2.81
CA TYR A 99 -1.24 18.98 1.92
C TYR A 99 -0.29 19.09 0.75
N TYR A 100 -0.83 19.23 -0.44
CA TYR A 100 -0.05 19.45 -1.64
C TYR A 100 0.48 20.87 -1.67
N ALA A 101 1.79 21.02 -1.90
CA ALA A 101 2.45 22.32 -1.89
C ALA A 101 2.46 23.02 -3.26
N GLU A 102 2.05 22.32 -4.32
CA GLU A 102 2.01 22.81 -5.69
C GLU A 102 0.56 22.85 -6.18
N ASN A 103 0.28 23.67 -7.19
CA ASN A 103 -1.07 23.77 -7.77
C ASN A 103 -1.04 23.30 -9.23
N LYS A 104 -0.60 22.07 -9.45
CA LYS A 104 -0.50 21.45 -10.78
C LYS A 104 -0.63 19.93 -10.68
N ASN A 105 -1.00 19.31 -11.79
CA ASN A 105 -0.89 17.86 -11.92
C ASN A 105 0.54 17.49 -12.28
N ILE A 106 1.00 16.36 -11.78
CA ILE A 106 2.32 15.81 -12.06
C ILE A 106 2.22 14.29 -12.24
N ASP A 107 3.16 13.72 -12.97
CA ASP A 107 3.38 12.30 -12.97
C ASP A 107 4.17 11.94 -11.71
N PHE A 108 3.67 10.96 -10.96
CA PHE A 108 4.29 10.56 -9.71
C PHE A 108 4.18 9.04 -9.52
N VAL A 109 5.29 8.44 -9.15
CA VAL A 109 5.40 7.03 -8.80
C VAL A 109 6.17 6.92 -7.49
N PHE A 110 5.69 6.10 -6.56
CA PHE A 110 6.48 5.70 -5.41
C PHE A 110 7.66 4.82 -5.85
N SER A 111 8.64 4.65 -4.97
CA SER A 111 9.71 3.69 -5.23
C SER A 111 9.12 2.31 -5.52
N PRO A 112 9.58 1.63 -6.56
CA PRO A 112 9.10 0.27 -6.88
C PRO A 112 9.65 -0.80 -5.92
N ALA A 113 10.48 -0.43 -4.93
CA ALA A 113 10.99 -1.37 -3.94
C ALA A 113 10.02 -1.44 -2.76
N PHE A 114 9.30 -2.54 -2.67
CA PHE A 114 8.39 -2.85 -1.56
C PHE A 114 9.01 -3.94 -0.67
N ILE A 115 8.83 -3.80 0.64
CA ILE A 115 9.29 -4.78 1.63
C ILE A 115 8.09 -5.17 2.51
N TYR A 116 7.89 -6.47 2.67
CA TYR A 116 6.99 -7.01 3.68
C TYR A 116 7.82 -7.69 4.79
N ASP A 117 7.65 -7.22 6.01
CA ASP A 117 8.23 -7.80 7.23
C ASP A 117 7.13 -8.52 8.01
N GLU A 118 7.12 -9.85 7.96
CA GLU A 118 6.11 -10.67 8.63
C GLU A 118 6.20 -10.61 10.16
N ASN A 119 7.40 -10.41 10.72
CA ASN A 119 7.61 -10.35 12.16
C ASN A 119 7.04 -9.08 12.78
N GLN A 120 7.07 -7.98 12.03
CA GLN A 120 6.54 -6.68 12.43
C GLN A 120 5.15 -6.42 11.85
N ASP A 121 4.68 -7.28 10.94
CA ASP A 121 3.46 -7.10 10.15
C ASP A 121 3.43 -5.72 9.46
N LEU A 122 4.55 -5.41 8.76
CA LEU A 122 4.79 -4.15 8.08
C LEU A 122 4.92 -4.33 6.58
N LEU A 123 4.18 -3.53 5.81
CA LEU A 123 4.41 -3.34 4.38
C LEU A 123 4.85 -1.90 4.14
N LEU A 124 5.93 -1.71 3.38
CA LEU A 124 6.52 -0.40 3.22
C LEU A 124 7.21 -0.22 1.86
N SER A 125 7.29 1.04 1.42
CA SER A 125 8.06 1.48 0.26
C SER A 125 8.90 2.69 0.64
N PHE A 126 10.23 2.56 0.51
CA PHE A 126 11.16 3.65 0.77
C PHE A 126 12.28 3.71 -0.26
N HIS A 127 12.76 4.92 -0.50
CA HIS A 127 14.11 5.15 -1.01
C HIS A 127 15.15 5.14 0.12
N ASP A 128 16.34 4.64 -0.16
CA ASP A 128 17.37 4.17 0.78
C ASP A 128 17.98 5.18 1.78
N ASN A 129 17.56 6.43 1.87
CA ASN A 129 18.31 7.40 2.67
C ASN A 129 17.43 8.22 3.63
N PHE A 130 16.94 7.58 4.69
CA PHE A 130 16.60 8.31 5.91
C PHE A 130 17.89 8.78 6.59
N SER A 131 18.35 9.98 6.34
CA SER A 131 19.61 10.48 6.90
C SER A 131 19.49 11.84 7.59
N HIS A 132 18.37 12.54 7.46
CA HIS A 132 18.26 13.91 7.96
C HIS A 132 17.31 14.03 9.15
N LYS A 133 17.63 14.96 10.06
CA LYS A 133 16.79 15.29 11.24
C LYS A 133 15.38 15.78 10.89
N LYS A 134 15.11 16.07 9.60
CA LYS A 134 13.82 16.57 9.11
C LYS A 134 12.94 15.48 8.48
N ASP A 135 13.45 14.25 8.39
CA ASP A 135 12.74 13.15 7.80
C ASP A 135 11.77 12.54 8.82
N TYR A 136 10.55 12.29 8.43
CA TYR A 136 9.55 11.75 9.34
C TYR A 136 8.46 10.97 8.60
N VAL A 137 7.75 10.15 9.37
CA VAL A 137 6.51 9.50 8.92
C VAL A 137 5.33 10.33 9.40
N LEU A 138 4.42 10.67 8.48
CA LEU A 138 3.16 11.32 8.77
C LEU A 138 2.04 10.29 8.64
N PHE A 139 1.48 9.86 9.74
CA PHE A 139 0.35 8.94 9.77
C PHE A 139 -0.95 9.66 9.42
N ILE A 140 -1.59 9.21 8.35
CA ILE A 140 -2.91 9.70 7.91
C ILE A 140 -4.02 8.91 8.61
N THR A 141 -3.76 7.62 8.89
CA THR A 141 -4.57 6.78 9.78
C THR A 141 -3.65 6.19 10.86
N GLU A 142 -4.19 5.43 11.81
CA GLU A 142 -3.35 4.77 12.82
C GLU A 142 -2.34 3.78 12.21
N ASP A 143 -2.67 3.18 11.06
CA ASP A 143 -1.85 2.13 10.43
C ASP A 143 -1.12 2.59 9.18
N PHE A 144 -1.63 3.59 8.46
CA PHE A 144 -1.03 4.06 7.21
C PHE A 144 -0.40 5.43 7.36
N GLY A 145 0.86 5.56 6.95
CA GLY A 145 1.60 6.81 6.95
C GLY A 145 2.42 7.03 5.69
N PHE A 146 2.61 8.29 5.35
CA PHE A 146 3.52 8.73 4.30
C PHE A 146 4.89 9.06 4.85
N VAL A 147 5.93 8.71 4.08
CA VAL A 147 7.32 9.05 4.34
C VAL A 147 7.65 10.37 3.66
N ILE A 148 8.05 11.35 4.45
CA ILE A 148 8.36 12.70 3.98
C ILE A 148 9.84 12.98 4.24
N ILE A 149 10.57 13.28 3.15
CA ILE A 149 12.00 13.62 3.16
C ILE A 149 12.15 14.99 2.49
N ASP A 150 12.72 15.98 3.17
CA ASP A 150 12.91 17.34 2.67
C ASP A 150 11.64 17.93 2.02
N HIS A 151 10.50 17.81 2.71
CA HIS A 151 9.18 18.25 2.22
C HIS A 151 8.69 17.52 0.95
N GLN A 152 9.29 16.40 0.58
CA GLN A 152 8.88 15.58 -0.54
C GLN A 152 8.28 14.26 -0.07
N LEU A 153 7.19 13.89 -0.71
CA LEU A 153 6.61 12.56 -0.58
C LEU A 153 7.56 11.55 -1.24
N LYS A 154 8.10 10.59 -0.47
CA LYS A 154 9.13 9.65 -0.93
C LYS A 154 8.80 8.19 -0.71
N GLY A 155 7.80 7.90 0.07
CA GLY A 155 7.40 6.53 0.36
C GLY A 155 6.19 6.49 1.27
N TRP A 156 5.90 5.31 1.74
CA TRP A 156 4.78 5.05 2.65
C TRP A 156 5.05 3.82 3.52
N VAL A 157 4.24 3.67 4.55
CA VAL A 157 4.27 2.53 5.47
C VAL A 157 2.86 2.13 5.85
N LEU A 158 2.60 0.82 5.88
CA LEU A 158 1.39 0.21 6.38
C LEU A 158 1.76 -0.71 7.56
N GLN A 159 1.39 -0.32 8.77
CA GLN A 159 1.50 -1.14 9.97
C GLN A 159 0.30 -2.09 10.07
N ARG A 160 0.50 -3.23 10.75
CA ARG A 160 -0.56 -4.24 10.89
C ARG A 160 -1.14 -4.62 9.52
N ALA A 161 -0.26 -4.76 8.53
CA ALA A 161 -0.60 -4.88 7.12
C ALA A 161 -1.58 -6.05 6.85
N SER A 162 -1.43 -7.17 7.59
CA SER A 162 -2.31 -8.33 7.48
C SER A 162 -3.80 -8.00 7.77
N ARG A 163 -4.07 -6.99 8.61
CA ARG A 163 -5.43 -6.55 8.93
C ARG A 163 -6.09 -5.78 7.80
N HIS A 164 -5.31 -5.32 6.85
CA HIS A 164 -5.76 -4.51 5.71
C HIS A 164 -5.91 -5.33 4.43
N VAL A 165 -5.55 -6.61 4.45
CA VAL A 165 -5.70 -7.48 3.29
C VAL A 165 -7.17 -7.61 2.92
N CYS A 166 -7.46 -7.32 1.67
CA CYS A 166 -8.77 -7.46 1.06
C CYS A 166 -8.74 -8.53 -0.02
N VAL A 167 -9.77 -9.36 -0.01
CA VAL A 167 -9.99 -10.41 -1.00
C VAL A 167 -11.39 -10.21 -1.56
N HIS A 168 -11.53 -10.20 -2.90
CA HIS A 168 -12.80 -9.92 -3.58
C HIS A 168 -13.53 -8.68 -3.02
N ARG A 169 -12.76 -7.59 -2.80
CA ARG A 169 -13.25 -6.33 -2.20
C ARG A 169 -13.84 -6.47 -0.80
N LYS A 170 -13.64 -7.60 -0.14
CA LYS A 170 -14.00 -7.80 1.26
C LYS A 170 -12.74 -7.87 2.10
N ARG A 171 -12.71 -7.11 3.18
CA ARG A 171 -11.60 -7.18 4.13
C ARG A 171 -11.58 -8.57 4.76
N ASN A 172 -10.48 -9.26 4.63
CA ASN A 172 -10.28 -10.57 5.26
C ASN A 172 -9.54 -10.38 6.60
N MET A 173 -10.31 -10.25 7.65
CA MET A 173 -9.78 -10.09 9.01
C MET A 173 -9.34 -11.46 9.54
N GLY A 174 -8.10 -11.84 9.35
CA GLY A 174 -7.59 -13.06 9.97
C GLY A 174 -6.53 -13.82 9.20
N ILE A 175 -6.03 -13.28 8.10
CA ILE A 175 -4.86 -13.87 7.45
C ILE A 175 -3.65 -13.63 8.35
N ALA A 176 -3.01 -14.71 8.77
CA ALA A 176 -1.80 -14.60 9.58
C ALA A 176 -0.64 -14.02 8.72
N PRO A 177 0.22 -13.15 9.29
CA PRO A 177 1.34 -12.55 8.54
C PRO A 177 2.21 -13.56 7.80
N HIS A 178 2.51 -14.70 8.42
CA HIS A 178 3.30 -15.77 7.79
C HIS A 178 2.64 -16.39 6.55
N MET A 179 1.31 -16.37 6.44
CA MET A 179 0.60 -16.87 5.26
C MET A 179 0.76 -15.90 4.08
N ILE A 180 0.75 -14.60 4.36
CA ILE A 180 1.04 -13.57 3.38
C ILE A 180 2.48 -13.72 2.89
N ALA A 181 3.44 -13.89 3.81
CA ALA A 181 4.85 -14.09 3.47
C ALA A 181 5.05 -15.34 2.60
N ARG A 182 4.38 -16.45 2.92
CA ARG A 182 4.42 -17.67 2.10
C ARG A 182 3.86 -17.44 0.70
N TYR A 183 2.73 -16.71 0.58
CA TYR A 183 2.15 -16.38 -0.72
C TYR A 183 3.12 -15.55 -1.57
N LEU A 184 3.69 -14.49 -1.00
CA LEU A 184 4.64 -13.61 -1.70
C LEU A 184 5.89 -14.39 -2.12
N SER A 185 6.42 -15.27 -1.26
CA SER A 185 7.56 -16.14 -1.59
C SER A 185 7.24 -17.13 -2.71
N ALA A 186 6.05 -17.74 -2.67
CA ALA A 186 5.63 -18.69 -3.68
C ALA A 186 5.39 -18.03 -5.04
N LEU A 187 4.85 -16.81 -5.03
CA LEU A 187 4.67 -16.00 -6.24
C LEU A 187 6.02 -15.63 -6.87
N ASP A 188 7.01 -15.25 -6.06
CA ASP A 188 8.38 -14.95 -6.48
C ASP A 188 9.04 -16.17 -7.20
N VAL A 189 8.84 -17.38 -6.63
CA VAL A 189 9.35 -18.63 -7.23
C VAL A 189 8.65 -18.92 -8.55
N TRP A 190 7.33 -18.73 -8.62
CA TRP A 190 6.57 -18.92 -9.84
C TRP A 190 7.02 -17.96 -10.95
N GLU A 191 7.16 -16.68 -10.64
CA GLU A 191 7.59 -15.67 -11.62
C GLU A 191 9.02 -15.92 -12.15
N GLU A 192 9.91 -16.46 -11.31
CA GLU A 192 11.30 -16.75 -11.73
C GLU A 192 11.45 -18.05 -12.52
N LYS A 193 10.65 -19.07 -12.17
CA LYS A 193 10.87 -20.46 -12.61
C LYS A 193 9.66 -21.09 -13.28
N GLU A 194 8.52 -20.38 -13.31
CA GLU A 194 7.22 -20.94 -13.72
C GLU A 194 6.84 -22.19 -12.90
N ASP A 195 7.31 -22.27 -11.63
CA ASP A 195 7.10 -23.40 -10.74
C ASP A 195 5.96 -23.14 -9.76
N MET A 196 4.87 -23.90 -9.91
CA MET A 196 3.65 -23.79 -9.11
C MET A 196 3.69 -24.56 -7.79
N THR A 197 4.74 -25.36 -7.53
CA THR A 197 4.79 -26.30 -6.40
C THR A 197 4.53 -25.63 -5.04
N GLU A 198 5.12 -24.46 -4.82
CA GLU A 198 4.95 -23.73 -3.56
C GLU A 198 3.53 -23.13 -3.42
N LEU A 199 2.94 -22.65 -4.50
CA LEU A 199 1.55 -22.15 -4.52
C LEU A 199 0.57 -23.31 -4.27
N GLU A 200 0.78 -24.47 -4.88
CA GLU A 200 -0.02 -25.67 -4.65
C GLU A 200 0.09 -26.15 -3.19
N SER A 201 1.29 -26.14 -2.62
CA SER A 201 1.54 -26.46 -1.22
C SER A 201 0.81 -25.50 -0.28
N LEU A 202 0.84 -24.21 -0.58
CA LEU A 202 0.11 -23.19 0.17
C LEU A 202 -1.40 -23.40 0.06
N LEU A 203 -1.91 -23.66 -1.13
CA LEU A 203 -3.33 -23.93 -1.36
C LEU A 203 -3.80 -25.16 -0.57
N ALA A 204 -3.00 -26.23 -0.55
CA ALA A 204 -3.30 -27.43 0.22
C ALA A 204 -3.35 -27.16 1.73
N ALA A 205 -2.44 -26.32 2.26
CA ALA A 205 -2.45 -25.90 3.65
C ALA A 205 -3.70 -25.07 3.99
N CYS A 206 -4.08 -24.13 3.13
CA CYS A 206 -5.26 -23.29 3.33
C CYS A 206 -6.58 -24.07 3.23
N LYS A 207 -6.60 -25.19 2.49
CA LYS A 207 -7.81 -26.00 2.28
C LYS A 207 -8.40 -26.54 3.58
N GLN A 208 -7.56 -26.84 4.55
CA GLN A 208 -8.00 -27.36 5.87
C GLN A 208 -8.69 -26.27 6.71
N GLU A 209 -8.29 -25.03 6.52
CA GLU A 209 -8.84 -23.87 7.24
C GLU A 209 -10.08 -23.32 6.54
N GLY A 210 -10.21 -23.56 5.23
CA GLY A 210 -11.30 -23.01 4.41
C GLY A 210 -11.26 -21.48 4.33
N GLY A 211 -12.34 -20.90 3.83
CA GLY A 211 -12.55 -19.46 3.91
C GLY A 211 -12.13 -18.69 2.65
N VAL A 212 -12.28 -17.37 2.74
CA VAL A 212 -12.17 -16.46 1.59
C VAL A 212 -10.75 -16.44 0.99
N PHE A 213 -9.72 -16.60 1.81
CA PHE A 213 -8.34 -16.62 1.33
C PHE A 213 -8.04 -17.85 0.47
N TYR A 214 -8.55 -19.03 0.87
CA TYR A 214 -8.41 -20.25 0.07
C TYR A 214 -9.07 -20.10 -1.32
N GLU A 215 -10.30 -19.61 -1.36
CA GLU A 215 -11.01 -19.44 -2.63
C GLU A 215 -10.32 -18.43 -3.55
N ALA A 216 -9.81 -17.32 -3.00
CA ALA A 216 -9.10 -16.33 -3.76
C ALA A 216 -7.74 -16.81 -4.26
N LEU A 217 -6.99 -17.55 -3.44
CA LEU A 217 -5.73 -18.16 -3.86
C LEU A 217 -5.96 -19.14 -5.00
N LYS A 218 -7.00 -19.97 -4.89
CA LYS A 218 -7.38 -20.91 -5.95
C LYS A 218 -7.73 -20.20 -7.26
N GLU A 219 -8.50 -19.11 -7.19
CA GLU A 219 -8.85 -18.31 -8.37
C GLU A 219 -7.62 -17.63 -8.98
N CYS A 220 -6.75 -17.04 -8.14
CA CYS A 220 -5.48 -16.47 -8.58
C CYS A 220 -4.65 -17.51 -9.34
N MET A 221 -4.46 -18.71 -8.78
CA MET A 221 -3.70 -19.78 -9.43
C MET A 221 -4.31 -20.22 -10.76
N MET A 222 -5.64 -20.23 -10.89
CA MET A 222 -6.30 -20.57 -12.18
C MET A 222 -6.04 -19.49 -13.25
N ASN A 223 -5.77 -18.26 -12.86
CA ASN A 223 -5.47 -17.16 -13.78
C ASN A 223 -3.98 -17.08 -14.14
N LEU A 224 -3.11 -17.82 -13.45
CA LEU A 224 -1.67 -17.90 -13.74
C LEU A 224 -1.33 -19.00 -14.78
N ILE A 225 -2.25 -19.92 -15.04
CA ILE A 225 -2.14 -21.01 -16.02
C ILE A 225 -2.79 -20.59 -17.34
#